data_433fdc62857ba87c42a985244830b451
#
_entry.id   433fdc62857ba87c42a985244830b451
#
_cell.length_a   1.000
_cell.length_b   1.000
_cell.length_c   1.000
_cell.angle_alpha   90.00
_cell.angle_beta   90.00
_cell.angle_gamma   90.00
#
_symmetry.space_group_name_H-M   'P 1'
#
loop_
_entity.id
_entity.type
_entity.pdbx_description
1 polymer ?
#
loop_
_entity_poly.entity_id
_entity_poly.type
_entity_poly.pdbx_seq_one_letter_code
_entity_poly.pdbx_strand_id
1 'polypeptide(L)'
;MRIALALAVLVASLLPGGIASAQAPLVEAAKKEGKVVWYTSLALPSAEKVAKLFEAAYPPIKVEVHRTGSQRILQRVMQELQANIKNVDVVHTSDAGHFELLKDKKLLAKHTPKGVEAFPAGFKDKDGYYYGLRATVNVIAYNTQKVSAAEAPKTWKDLLDPRWKSKMVTAHPGYSGVIATHVLALVHLHGWEYFQALAKNQLMLVQSAVDPAGVVASGERPVAANGGDYTFYQSKKKGNPIEIVYPKEGVPLVVSPTAITSFAPHPNAARLFTDFSFTKDVQQVMADSEGLYTGHPEVKYPADKPKLGELKLLVPDADELEKRNEEIKKRFVEFFGA
;
A
#
# COMPACT_ATOMS: atom_id res chain seq x y z
N MET A 1 -29.85 -69.15 -13.36
CA MET A 1 -28.40 -68.89 -13.23
C MET A 1 -28.08 -67.64 -14.05
N ARG A 2 -28.11 -66.46 -13.40
CA ARG A 2 -27.83 -65.15 -14.05
C ARG A 2 -26.54 -64.62 -13.48
N ILE A 3 -25.51 -64.54 -14.32
CA ILE A 3 -24.20 -64.00 -14.00
C ILE A 3 -24.27 -62.47 -14.23
N ALA A 4 -24.14 -61.71 -13.15
CA ALA A 4 -24.04 -60.25 -13.22
C ALA A 4 -22.54 -59.85 -13.34
N LEU A 5 -22.19 -59.24 -14.47
CA LEU A 5 -20.85 -58.68 -14.73
C LEU A 5 -20.81 -57.28 -14.12
N ALA A 6 -20.02 -57.10 -13.10
CA ALA A 6 -19.75 -55.76 -12.49
C ALA A 6 -18.62 -55.08 -13.27
N LEU A 7 -18.96 -53.97 -13.94
CA LEU A 7 -18.01 -53.10 -14.64
C LEU A 7 -17.47 -52.08 -13.60
N ALA A 8 -16.21 -52.26 -13.21
CA ALA A 8 -15.51 -51.26 -12.36
C ALA A 8 -15.02 -50.12 -13.26
N VAL A 9 -15.65 -48.95 -13.14
CA VAL A 9 -15.18 -47.71 -13.79
C VAL A 9 -14.06 -47.12 -12.93
N LEU A 10 -12.85 -47.21 -13.44
CA LEU A 10 -11.67 -46.56 -12.85
C LEU A 10 -11.72 -45.05 -13.24
N VAL A 11 -12.17 -44.20 -12.32
CA VAL A 11 -12.07 -42.73 -12.48
C VAL A 11 -10.65 -42.35 -12.12
N ALA A 12 -9.79 -42.20 -13.13
CA ALA A 12 -8.49 -41.56 -12.97
C ALA A 12 -8.68 -40.07 -12.77
N SER A 13 -8.56 -39.62 -11.52
CA SER A 13 -8.49 -38.19 -11.17
C SER A 13 -7.18 -37.62 -11.71
N LEU A 14 -7.26 -36.90 -12.82
CA LEU A 14 -6.20 -36.01 -13.33
C LEU A 14 -6.06 -34.83 -12.38
N LEU A 15 -5.19 -34.93 -11.37
CA LEU A 15 -4.68 -33.79 -10.62
C LEU A 15 -3.74 -33.01 -11.55
N PRO A 16 -3.81 -31.67 -11.58
CA PRO A 16 -2.84 -30.86 -12.32
C PRO A 16 -1.49 -30.89 -11.60
N GLY A 17 -0.70 -31.89 -11.86
CA GLY A 17 0.57 -32.21 -11.17
C GLY A 17 1.79 -31.38 -11.61
N GLY A 18 1.63 -30.33 -12.43
CA GLY A 18 2.78 -29.64 -13.03
C GLY A 18 3.31 -28.43 -12.23
N ILE A 19 2.49 -27.74 -11.46
CA ILE A 19 2.88 -26.49 -10.77
C ILE A 19 3.37 -26.77 -9.34
N ALA A 20 2.88 -27.78 -8.67
CA ALA A 20 3.27 -28.16 -7.32
C ALA A 20 4.73 -28.68 -7.24
N SER A 21 5.26 -29.28 -8.30
CA SER A 21 6.61 -29.88 -8.30
C SER A 21 7.75 -28.85 -8.29
N ALA A 22 7.60 -27.69 -8.96
CA ALA A 22 8.66 -26.70 -9.08
C ALA A 22 8.83 -25.81 -7.82
N GLN A 23 7.82 -25.72 -6.94
CA GLN A 23 7.90 -24.98 -5.69
C GLN A 23 8.32 -25.81 -4.47
N ALA A 24 8.25 -27.14 -4.57
CA ALA A 24 8.53 -28.02 -3.44
C ALA A 24 9.91 -27.77 -2.78
N PRO A 25 11.01 -27.59 -3.53
CA PRO A 25 12.31 -27.30 -2.92
C PRO A 25 12.34 -25.96 -2.17
N LEU A 26 11.68 -24.92 -2.70
CA LEU A 26 11.59 -23.61 -2.04
C LEU A 26 10.77 -23.70 -0.75
N VAL A 27 9.65 -24.40 -0.78
CA VAL A 27 8.79 -24.60 0.41
C VAL A 27 9.54 -25.34 1.50
N GLU A 28 10.27 -26.42 1.18
CA GLU A 28 11.04 -27.17 2.16
C GLU A 28 12.23 -26.37 2.73
N ALA A 29 12.89 -25.55 1.91
CA ALA A 29 13.94 -24.64 2.37
C ALA A 29 13.36 -23.56 3.28
N ALA A 30 12.23 -22.95 2.92
CA ALA A 30 11.54 -21.95 3.73
C ALA A 30 11.04 -22.50 5.08
N LYS A 31 10.53 -23.75 5.09
CA LYS A 31 10.15 -24.44 6.34
C LYS A 31 11.32 -24.61 7.30
N LYS A 32 12.53 -24.88 6.79
CA LYS A 32 13.73 -24.99 7.61
C LYS A 32 14.14 -23.64 8.22
N GLU A 33 13.88 -22.52 7.52
CA GLU A 33 14.07 -21.16 8.03
C GLU A 33 13.03 -20.79 9.09
N GLY A 34 11.83 -21.34 8.99
CA GLY A 34 10.78 -21.31 10.01
C GLY A 34 10.03 -19.98 10.15
N LYS A 35 10.53 -18.90 9.59
CA LYS A 35 9.90 -17.58 9.65
C LYS A 35 10.29 -16.64 8.52
N VAL A 36 9.52 -15.55 8.38
CA VAL A 36 9.87 -14.36 7.58
C VAL A 36 9.59 -13.11 8.40
N VAL A 37 10.50 -12.16 8.39
CA VAL A 37 10.37 -10.86 9.06
C VAL A 37 9.97 -9.80 8.03
N TRP A 38 8.77 -9.26 8.19
CA TRP A 38 8.17 -8.30 7.27
C TRP A 38 8.04 -6.91 7.88
N TYR A 39 8.84 -5.95 7.39
CA TYR A 39 8.68 -4.53 7.73
C TYR A 39 7.71 -3.89 6.75
N THR A 40 6.60 -3.36 7.25
CA THR A 40 5.51 -2.89 6.39
C THR A 40 4.86 -1.60 6.86
N SER A 41 4.49 -0.73 5.90
CA SER A 41 3.65 0.44 6.14
C SER A 41 2.16 0.17 5.87
N LEU A 42 1.78 -1.04 5.48
CA LEU A 42 0.40 -1.44 5.35
C LEU A 42 -0.32 -1.30 6.71
N ALA A 43 -1.60 -0.96 6.72
CA ALA A 43 -2.38 -0.92 7.96
C ALA A 43 -2.29 -2.27 8.68
N LEU A 44 -2.13 -2.25 10.03
CA LEU A 44 -1.85 -3.46 10.79
C LEU A 44 -2.87 -4.58 10.58
N PRO A 45 -4.19 -4.32 10.59
CA PRO A 45 -5.17 -5.38 10.35
C PRO A 45 -5.02 -6.05 8.98
N SER A 46 -4.67 -5.27 7.95
CA SER A 46 -4.43 -5.77 6.59
C SER A 46 -3.16 -6.61 6.51
N ALA A 47 -2.08 -6.16 7.17
CA ALA A 47 -0.82 -6.88 7.21
C ALA A 47 -0.96 -8.22 7.95
N GLU A 48 -1.63 -8.22 9.11
CA GLU A 48 -1.92 -9.44 9.88
C GLU A 48 -2.78 -10.44 9.09
N LYS A 49 -3.71 -9.95 8.29
CA LYS A 49 -4.54 -10.79 7.46
C LYS A 49 -3.73 -11.52 6.39
N VAL A 50 -2.84 -10.80 5.68
CA VAL A 50 -1.91 -11.41 4.71
C VAL A 50 -0.99 -12.41 5.39
N ALA A 51 -0.45 -12.07 6.57
CA ALA A 51 0.40 -12.95 7.36
C ALA A 51 -0.32 -14.25 7.74
N LYS A 52 -1.55 -14.16 8.26
CA LYS A 52 -2.36 -15.34 8.63
C LYS A 52 -2.69 -16.22 7.43
N LEU A 53 -2.98 -15.64 6.26
CA LEU A 53 -3.21 -16.42 5.03
C LEU A 53 -1.96 -17.18 4.62
N PHE A 54 -0.79 -16.56 4.71
CA PHE A 54 0.48 -17.22 4.42
C PHE A 54 0.78 -18.35 5.41
N GLU A 55 0.65 -18.10 6.73
CA GLU A 55 0.87 -19.10 7.78
C GLU A 55 -0.07 -20.31 7.63
N ALA A 56 -1.32 -20.07 7.23
CA ALA A 56 -2.27 -21.15 6.95
C ALA A 56 -1.90 -21.97 5.71
N ALA A 57 -1.35 -21.32 4.69
CA ALA A 57 -0.94 -21.99 3.45
C ALA A 57 0.40 -22.76 3.60
N TYR A 58 1.29 -22.29 4.48
CA TYR A 58 2.66 -22.84 4.61
C TYR A 58 3.07 -23.11 6.08
N PRO A 59 2.34 -23.93 6.85
CA PRO A 59 2.79 -24.29 8.19
C PRO A 59 4.11 -25.07 8.11
N PRO A 60 5.06 -24.89 9.03
CA PRO A 60 4.99 -24.11 10.27
C PRO A 60 5.57 -22.68 10.17
N ILE A 61 5.77 -22.13 8.96
CA ILE A 61 6.45 -20.85 8.77
C ILE A 61 5.62 -19.72 9.42
N LYS A 62 6.27 -18.86 10.22
CA LYS A 62 5.66 -17.71 10.87
C LYS A 62 5.99 -16.39 10.17
N VAL A 63 5.09 -15.43 10.21
CA VAL A 63 5.32 -14.07 9.70
C VAL A 63 5.43 -13.09 10.87
N GLU A 64 6.62 -12.58 11.10
CA GLU A 64 6.85 -11.51 12.08
C GLU A 64 6.58 -10.15 11.44
N VAL A 65 5.42 -9.56 11.74
CA VAL A 65 5.02 -8.27 11.16
C VAL A 65 5.50 -7.12 12.03
N HIS A 66 6.32 -6.23 11.47
CA HIS A 66 6.71 -4.97 12.08
C HIS A 66 6.07 -3.80 11.31
N ARG A 67 5.00 -3.24 11.85
CA ARG A 67 4.25 -2.14 11.21
C ARG A 67 4.65 -0.78 11.79
N THR A 68 5.08 0.12 10.89
CA THR A 68 5.23 1.56 11.19
C THR A 68 5.06 2.41 9.93
N GLY A 69 5.23 3.73 10.01
CA GLY A 69 5.20 4.62 8.83
C GLY A 69 6.39 4.38 7.90
N SER A 70 6.21 4.65 6.61
CA SER A 70 7.21 4.37 5.56
C SER A 70 8.59 4.94 5.86
N GLN A 71 8.67 6.19 6.29
CA GLN A 71 9.93 6.86 6.61
C GLN A 71 10.64 6.19 7.80
N ARG A 72 9.89 5.78 8.83
CA ARG A 72 10.45 5.07 9.98
C ARG A 72 10.96 3.68 9.62
N ILE A 73 10.34 3.01 8.64
CA ILE A 73 10.84 1.73 8.13
C ILE A 73 12.21 1.95 7.49
N LEU A 74 12.34 2.91 6.58
CA LEU A 74 13.62 3.20 5.94
C LEU A 74 14.68 3.55 6.96
N GLN A 75 14.38 4.46 7.90
CA GLN A 75 15.29 4.83 8.98
C GLN A 75 15.73 3.63 9.82
N ARG A 76 14.79 2.75 10.19
CA ARG A 76 15.09 1.54 10.95
C ARG A 76 16.02 0.60 10.18
N VAL A 77 15.74 0.32 8.91
CA VAL A 77 16.61 -0.52 8.06
C VAL A 77 18.02 0.05 8.00
N MET A 78 18.15 1.36 7.79
CA MET A 78 19.46 2.01 7.71
C MET A 78 20.21 1.99 9.05
N GLN A 79 19.52 2.22 10.17
CA GLN A 79 20.12 2.16 11.52
C GLN A 79 20.55 0.74 11.91
N GLU A 80 19.70 -0.25 11.63
CA GLU A 80 20.03 -1.67 11.87
C GLU A 80 21.28 -2.09 11.08
N LEU A 81 21.38 -1.70 9.81
CA LEU A 81 22.55 -1.98 8.97
C LEU A 81 23.82 -1.28 9.50
N GLN A 82 23.73 -0.03 9.95
CA GLN A 82 24.86 0.68 10.57
C GLN A 82 25.34 -0.03 11.85
N ALA A 83 24.42 -0.65 12.59
CA ALA A 83 24.72 -1.45 13.77
C ALA A 83 25.10 -2.91 13.43
N ASN A 84 25.27 -3.26 12.14
CA ASN A 84 25.50 -4.62 11.64
C ASN A 84 24.40 -5.62 12.04
N ILE A 85 23.18 -5.13 12.20
CA ILE A 85 21.99 -5.94 12.48
C ILE A 85 21.29 -6.26 11.15
N LYS A 86 21.10 -7.54 10.86
CA LYS A 86 20.41 -8.04 9.67
C LYS A 86 19.17 -8.77 10.14
N ASN A 87 18.05 -8.05 10.29
CA ASN A 87 16.82 -8.60 10.89
C ASN A 87 15.66 -8.70 9.91
N VAL A 88 15.59 -7.83 8.90
CA VAL A 88 14.46 -7.76 7.97
C VAL A 88 14.69 -8.60 6.73
N ASP A 89 13.68 -9.40 6.37
CA ASP A 89 13.65 -10.19 5.13
C ASP A 89 12.97 -9.45 3.99
N VAL A 90 11.76 -8.91 4.24
CA VAL A 90 10.92 -8.26 3.25
C VAL A 90 10.55 -6.86 3.72
N VAL A 91 10.82 -5.88 2.87
CA VAL A 91 10.44 -4.47 3.08
C VAL A 91 9.28 -4.10 2.18
N HIS A 92 8.25 -3.45 2.75
CA HIS A 92 7.13 -2.89 2.02
C HIS A 92 6.84 -1.48 2.54
N THR A 93 6.93 -0.47 1.67
CA THR A 93 6.57 0.91 2.02
C THR A 93 5.67 1.52 0.94
N SER A 94 5.00 2.62 1.27
CA SER A 94 4.21 3.41 0.33
C SER A 94 4.98 4.59 -0.26
N ASP A 95 6.30 4.44 -0.37
CA ASP A 95 7.20 5.43 -0.96
C ASP A 95 8.12 4.71 -1.94
N ALA A 96 7.89 4.89 -3.23
CA ALA A 96 8.68 4.24 -4.27
C ALA A 96 10.13 4.73 -4.30
N GLY A 97 10.39 5.98 -3.92
CA GLY A 97 11.74 6.53 -3.80
C GLY A 97 12.61 5.78 -2.80
N HIS A 98 12.02 5.18 -1.75
CA HIS A 98 12.77 4.32 -0.83
C HIS A 98 13.42 3.12 -1.54
N PHE A 99 12.73 2.56 -2.54
CA PHE A 99 13.22 1.38 -3.26
C PHE A 99 14.31 1.75 -4.25
N GLU A 100 14.24 2.94 -4.88
CA GLU A 100 15.35 3.46 -5.69
C GLU A 100 16.58 3.67 -4.80
N LEU A 101 16.46 4.35 -3.66
CA LEU A 101 17.55 4.52 -2.70
C LEU A 101 18.16 3.19 -2.24
N LEU A 102 17.32 2.21 -1.87
CA LEU A 102 17.79 0.89 -1.41
C LEU A 102 18.45 0.10 -2.54
N LYS A 103 17.95 0.22 -3.77
CA LYS A 103 18.51 -0.40 -4.98
C LYS A 103 19.88 0.19 -5.30
N ASP A 104 20.03 1.51 -5.30
CA ASP A 104 21.30 2.20 -5.54
C ASP A 104 22.36 1.81 -4.52
N LYS A 105 21.96 1.60 -3.26
CA LYS A 105 22.83 1.10 -2.19
C LYS A 105 23.07 -0.41 -2.25
N LYS A 106 22.53 -1.13 -3.24
CA LYS A 106 22.65 -2.59 -3.42
C LYS A 106 22.08 -3.38 -2.21
N LEU A 107 21.08 -2.85 -1.56
CA LEU A 107 20.45 -3.44 -0.38
C LEU A 107 19.22 -4.30 -0.71
N LEU A 108 18.87 -4.44 -1.99
CA LEU A 108 17.76 -5.28 -2.46
C LEU A 108 18.29 -6.50 -3.23
N ALA A 109 17.61 -7.63 -3.08
CA ALA A 109 17.83 -8.83 -3.86
C ALA A 109 16.91 -8.84 -5.09
N LYS A 110 17.42 -9.33 -6.23
CA LYS A 110 16.57 -9.57 -7.41
C LYS A 110 15.66 -10.77 -7.15
N HIS A 111 14.38 -10.56 -7.32
CA HIS A 111 13.39 -11.62 -7.29
C HIS A 111 12.13 -11.17 -8.05
N THR A 112 11.76 -11.91 -9.08
CA THR A 112 10.53 -11.66 -9.83
C THR A 112 9.43 -12.58 -9.29
N PRO A 113 8.43 -12.06 -8.56
CA PRO A 113 7.31 -12.87 -8.08
C PRO A 113 6.53 -13.46 -9.24
N LYS A 114 5.98 -14.66 -9.06
CA LYS A 114 5.20 -15.32 -10.09
C LYS A 114 3.94 -14.53 -10.44
N GLY A 115 3.64 -14.40 -11.72
CA GLY A 115 2.42 -13.75 -12.21
C GLY A 115 2.50 -12.23 -12.35
N VAL A 116 3.62 -11.59 -11.92
CA VAL A 116 3.77 -10.12 -12.06
C VAL A 116 4.04 -9.68 -13.50
N GLU A 117 4.32 -10.60 -14.41
CA GLU A 117 4.51 -10.30 -15.84
C GLU A 117 3.31 -9.56 -16.42
N ALA A 118 2.10 -9.97 -16.01
CA ALA A 118 0.83 -9.38 -16.43
C ALA A 118 0.46 -8.06 -15.74
N PHE A 119 1.23 -7.63 -14.72
CA PHE A 119 0.97 -6.38 -14.01
C PHE A 119 1.30 -5.18 -14.90
N PRO A 120 0.61 -4.03 -14.71
CA PRO A 120 0.94 -2.78 -15.40
C PRO A 120 2.40 -2.38 -15.16
N ALA A 121 3.02 -1.69 -16.13
CA ALA A 121 4.41 -1.26 -16.05
C ALA A 121 4.72 -0.44 -14.77
N GLY A 122 3.79 0.44 -14.35
CA GLY A 122 3.95 1.24 -13.12
C GLY A 122 3.98 0.44 -11.81
N PHE A 123 3.72 -0.88 -11.86
CA PHE A 123 3.88 -1.79 -10.72
C PHE A 123 5.19 -2.58 -10.73
N LYS A 124 6.08 -2.33 -11.67
CA LYS A 124 7.29 -3.13 -11.89
C LYS A 124 8.53 -2.25 -11.94
N ASP A 125 9.53 -2.59 -11.15
CA ASP A 125 10.90 -2.10 -11.41
C ASP A 125 11.46 -2.78 -12.67
N LYS A 126 12.03 -1.98 -13.58
CA LYS A 126 12.62 -2.46 -14.83
C LYS A 126 13.80 -3.44 -14.63
N ASP A 127 14.49 -3.32 -13.49
CA ASP A 127 15.66 -4.12 -13.16
C ASP A 127 15.34 -5.34 -12.30
N GLY A 128 14.09 -5.49 -11.83
CA GLY A 128 13.57 -6.66 -11.12
C GLY A 128 13.92 -6.75 -9.64
N TYR A 129 14.12 -5.61 -8.98
CA TYR A 129 14.43 -5.56 -7.56
C TYR A 129 13.20 -5.37 -6.66
N TYR A 130 12.15 -4.69 -7.16
CA TYR A 130 10.94 -4.46 -6.40
C TYR A 130 9.70 -4.47 -7.29
N TYR A 131 8.53 -4.72 -6.68
CA TYR A 131 7.25 -4.79 -7.36
C TYR A 131 6.16 -4.16 -6.50
N GLY A 132 5.21 -3.48 -7.13
CA GLY A 132 4.07 -2.88 -6.48
C GLY A 132 3.14 -3.95 -5.91
N LEU A 133 3.14 -4.10 -4.59
CA LEU A 133 2.27 -5.04 -3.89
C LEU A 133 0.81 -4.58 -3.94
N ARG A 134 0.60 -3.30 -3.79
CA ARG A 134 -0.70 -2.64 -3.80
C ARG A 134 -0.60 -1.21 -4.30
N ALA A 135 -1.76 -0.61 -4.56
CA ALA A 135 -1.87 0.82 -4.79
C ALA A 135 -3.06 1.42 -4.03
N THR A 136 -3.01 2.72 -3.83
CA THR A 136 -4.09 3.55 -3.31
C THR A 136 -4.06 4.89 -4.02
N VAL A 137 -5.17 5.61 -4.03
CA VAL A 137 -5.20 7.00 -4.48
C VAL A 137 -5.43 7.92 -3.29
N ASN A 138 -4.82 9.09 -3.31
CA ASN A 138 -5.12 10.13 -2.34
C ASN A 138 -6.40 10.85 -2.73
N VAL A 139 -7.25 11.06 -1.74
CA VAL A 139 -8.60 11.60 -1.90
C VAL A 139 -8.90 12.65 -0.84
N ILE A 140 -9.96 13.41 -1.05
CA ILE A 140 -10.63 14.20 -0.04
C ILE A 140 -11.71 13.32 0.60
N ALA A 141 -11.98 13.47 1.89
CA ALA A 141 -13.12 12.83 2.53
C ALA A 141 -13.79 13.79 3.52
N TYR A 142 -15.08 13.56 3.78
CA TYR A 142 -15.81 14.39 4.73
C TYR A 142 -16.80 13.58 5.55
N ASN A 143 -17.14 14.10 6.74
CA ASN A 143 -18.17 13.56 7.61
C ASN A 143 -19.55 14.04 7.16
N THR A 144 -20.43 13.15 6.76
CA THR A 144 -21.76 13.44 6.19
C THR A 144 -22.76 14.00 7.21
N GLN A 145 -22.50 13.85 8.52
CA GLN A 145 -23.31 14.45 9.57
C GLN A 145 -22.91 15.90 9.89
N LYS A 146 -21.71 16.32 9.44
CA LYS A 146 -21.14 17.65 9.71
C LYS A 146 -21.08 18.55 8.48
N VAL A 147 -21.00 17.95 7.28
CA VAL A 147 -20.86 18.64 6.00
C VAL A 147 -21.86 18.01 5.03
N SER A 148 -22.72 18.81 4.44
CA SER A 148 -23.64 18.35 3.41
C SER A 148 -22.90 18.08 2.09
N ALA A 149 -23.46 17.20 1.23
CA ALA A 149 -22.89 16.91 -0.09
C ALA A 149 -22.78 18.15 -1.00
N ALA A 150 -23.65 19.14 -0.81
CA ALA A 150 -23.62 20.40 -1.56
C ALA A 150 -22.45 21.30 -1.14
N GLU A 151 -22.06 21.28 0.14
CA GLU A 151 -21.02 22.11 0.72
C GLU A 151 -19.64 21.45 0.67
N ALA A 152 -19.59 20.13 0.53
CA ALA A 152 -18.36 19.36 0.53
C ALA A 152 -17.39 19.83 -0.56
N PRO A 153 -16.07 19.91 -0.27
CA PRO A 153 -15.05 20.24 -1.25
C PRO A 153 -15.01 19.18 -2.36
N LYS A 154 -14.96 19.60 -3.63
CA LYS A 154 -14.98 18.72 -4.81
C LYS A 154 -13.65 18.73 -5.57
N THR A 155 -12.82 19.73 -5.34
CA THR A 155 -11.52 19.93 -5.95
C THR A 155 -10.47 20.18 -4.86
N TRP A 156 -9.18 20.02 -5.21
CA TRP A 156 -8.11 20.38 -4.29
C TRP A 156 -8.14 21.87 -3.92
N LYS A 157 -8.51 22.72 -4.87
CA LYS A 157 -8.60 24.17 -4.65
C LYS A 157 -9.74 24.56 -3.71
N ASP A 158 -10.82 23.79 -3.62
CA ASP A 158 -11.91 24.07 -2.69
C ASP A 158 -11.47 24.00 -1.23
N LEU A 159 -10.38 23.26 -0.94
CA LEU A 159 -9.78 23.19 0.39
C LEU A 159 -9.11 24.52 0.82
N LEU A 160 -8.86 25.43 -0.11
CA LEU A 160 -8.30 26.75 0.17
C LEU A 160 -9.32 27.75 0.70
N ASP A 161 -10.62 27.46 0.60
CA ASP A 161 -11.69 28.31 1.09
C ASP A 161 -11.55 28.53 2.61
N PRO A 162 -11.55 29.80 3.11
CA PRO A 162 -11.44 30.10 4.54
C PRO A 162 -12.52 29.47 5.42
N ARG A 163 -13.67 29.06 4.87
CA ARG A 163 -14.72 28.35 5.62
C ARG A 163 -14.22 27.04 6.24
N TRP A 164 -13.12 26.46 5.72
CA TRP A 164 -12.48 25.25 6.21
C TRP A 164 -11.44 25.51 7.31
N LYS A 165 -11.23 26.74 7.71
CA LYS A 165 -10.26 27.08 8.75
C LYS A 165 -10.52 26.30 10.03
N SER A 166 -9.50 25.60 10.53
CA SER A 166 -9.53 24.71 11.69
C SER A 166 -10.54 23.55 11.62
N LYS A 167 -11.01 23.19 10.39
CA LYS A 167 -11.96 22.10 10.17
C LYS A 167 -11.37 20.93 9.39
N MET A 168 -10.11 21.01 9.03
CA MET A 168 -9.47 19.98 8.21
C MET A 168 -8.40 19.23 8.98
N VAL A 169 -8.16 17.98 8.57
CA VAL A 169 -7.03 17.14 8.96
C VAL A 169 -6.19 16.77 7.75
N THR A 170 -4.88 16.72 7.92
CA THR A 170 -3.93 16.19 6.93
C THR A 170 -2.86 15.36 7.63
N ALA A 171 -2.29 14.37 6.93
CA ALA A 171 -1.15 13.64 7.44
C ALA A 171 0.17 14.29 6.99
N HIS A 172 1.28 13.93 7.67
CA HIS A 172 2.58 14.56 7.52
C HIS A 172 3.51 13.74 6.60
N PRO A 173 4.15 14.33 5.56
CA PRO A 173 5.02 13.62 4.63
C PRO A 173 6.29 13.06 5.31
N GLY A 174 6.75 13.65 6.41
CA GLY A 174 7.89 13.17 7.19
C GLY A 174 7.69 11.80 7.85
N TYR A 175 6.46 11.27 7.84
CA TYR A 175 6.15 9.93 8.39
C TYR A 175 5.53 8.99 7.36
N SER A 176 4.92 9.53 6.30
CA SER A 176 4.11 8.77 5.35
C SER A 176 4.52 9.02 3.90
N GLY A 177 4.98 7.96 3.22
CA GLY A 177 5.26 8.00 1.79
C GLY A 177 4.01 8.28 0.94
N VAL A 178 2.82 7.86 1.40
CA VAL A 178 1.55 8.24 0.74
C VAL A 178 1.42 9.76 0.65
N ILE A 179 1.78 10.46 1.72
CA ILE A 179 1.66 11.92 1.77
C ILE A 179 2.81 12.60 1.02
N ALA A 180 4.02 12.05 1.07
CA ALA A 180 5.13 12.58 0.25
C ALA A 180 4.77 12.53 -1.24
N THR A 181 4.24 11.42 -1.73
CA THR A 181 3.74 11.27 -3.10
C THR A 181 2.59 12.25 -3.41
N HIS A 182 1.65 12.44 -2.47
CA HIS A 182 0.57 13.41 -2.60
C HIS A 182 1.10 14.84 -2.75
N VAL A 183 2.04 15.23 -1.90
CA VAL A 183 2.63 16.58 -1.95
C VAL A 183 3.31 16.80 -3.29
N LEU A 184 4.15 15.86 -3.76
CA LEU A 184 4.83 15.99 -5.05
C LEU A 184 3.82 16.10 -6.21
N ALA A 185 2.79 15.26 -6.23
CA ALA A 185 1.76 15.31 -7.26
C ALA A 185 1.02 16.65 -7.31
N LEU A 186 0.68 17.21 -6.15
CA LEU A 186 -0.01 18.50 -6.10
C LEU A 186 0.93 19.69 -6.34
N VAL A 187 2.22 19.57 -6.04
CA VAL A 187 3.22 20.56 -6.45
C VAL A 187 3.33 20.62 -7.98
N HIS A 188 3.28 19.47 -8.67
CA HIS A 188 3.23 19.45 -10.14
C HIS A 188 1.93 20.08 -10.68
N LEU A 189 0.81 19.87 -9.99
CA LEU A 189 -0.49 20.36 -10.44
C LEU A 189 -0.72 21.85 -10.15
N HIS A 190 -0.26 22.32 -8.98
CA HIS A 190 -0.63 23.64 -8.42
C HIS A 190 0.53 24.46 -7.86
N GLY A 191 1.77 23.97 -7.91
CA GLY A 191 2.93 24.62 -7.28
C GLY A 191 2.93 24.53 -5.74
N TRP A 192 4.00 25.04 -5.14
CA TRP A 192 4.12 25.16 -3.69
C TRP A 192 3.17 26.18 -3.08
N GLU A 193 2.72 27.14 -3.86
CA GLU A 193 1.77 28.18 -3.49
C GLU A 193 0.44 27.58 -2.99
N TYR A 194 0.05 26.42 -3.51
CA TYR A 194 -1.11 25.69 -3.03
C TYR A 194 -0.97 25.31 -1.55
N PHE A 195 0.16 24.72 -1.17
CA PHE A 195 0.41 24.31 0.22
C PHE A 195 0.57 25.49 1.15
N GLN A 196 1.20 26.57 0.68
CA GLN A 196 1.31 27.82 1.42
C GLN A 196 -0.08 28.45 1.69
N ALA A 197 -0.98 28.39 0.70
CA ALA A 197 -2.36 28.86 0.87
C ALA A 197 -3.17 27.91 1.77
N LEU A 198 -3.01 26.59 1.61
CA LEU A 198 -3.70 25.58 2.42
C LEU A 198 -3.36 25.71 3.91
N ALA A 199 -2.11 25.97 4.23
CA ALA A 199 -1.64 26.13 5.61
C ALA A 199 -2.34 27.27 6.36
N LYS A 200 -2.83 28.32 5.67
CA LYS A 200 -3.60 29.42 6.28
C LYS A 200 -4.90 28.92 6.94
N ASN A 201 -5.39 27.76 6.51
CA ASN A 201 -6.57 27.10 7.07
C ASN A 201 -6.29 26.31 8.36
N GLN A 202 -5.07 26.34 8.92
CA GLN A 202 -4.72 25.78 10.23
C GLN A 202 -5.19 24.33 10.40
N LEU A 203 -4.70 23.44 9.54
CA LEU A 203 -5.08 22.03 9.53
C LEU A 203 -4.54 21.32 10.79
N MET A 204 -5.32 20.35 11.28
CA MET A 204 -4.81 19.37 12.24
C MET A 204 -3.82 18.45 11.53
N LEU A 205 -2.63 18.25 12.11
CA LEU A 205 -1.61 17.36 11.56
C LEU A 205 -1.61 16.03 12.32
N VAL A 206 -1.63 14.93 11.57
CA VAL A 206 -1.48 13.57 12.08
C VAL A 206 -0.29 12.89 11.43
N GLN A 207 0.22 11.83 12.02
CA GLN A 207 1.45 11.21 11.52
C GLN A 207 1.22 10.32 10.31
N SER A 208 0.27 9.41 10.39
CA SER A 208 0.06 8.39 9.37
C SER A 208 -1.08 8.74 8.41
N ALA A 209 -0.94 8.38 7.14
CA ALA A 209 -2.01 8.52 6.14
C ALA A 209 -3.28 7.68 6.45
N VAL A 210 -3.24 6.81 7.47
CA VAL A 210 -4.42 6.05 7.93
C VAL A 210 -5.22 6.80 9.01
N ASP A 211 -4.61 7.78 9.70
CA ASP A 211 -5.20 8.46 10.84
C ASP A 211 -6.38 9.40 10.47
N PRO A 212 -6.36 10.12 9.31
CA PRO A 212 -7.44 11.03 8.95
C PRO A 212 -8.83 10.37 8.93
N ALA A 213 -8.92 9.08 8.61
CA ALA A 213 -10.20 8.37 8.58
C ALA A 213 -10.88 8.31 9.96
N GLY A 214 -10.11 8.11 11.03
CA GLY A 214 -10.63 8.14 12.41
C GLY A 214 -11.08 9.53 12.84
N VAL A 215 -10.28 10.55 12.52
CA VAL A 215 -10.56 11.95 12.84
C VAL A 215 -11.84 12.45 12.13
N VAL A 216 -12.01 12.10 10.85
CA VAL A 216 -13.23 12.43 10.11
C VAL A 216 -14.43 11.64 10.61
N ALA A 217 -14.27 10.36 10.91
CA ALA A 217 -15.34 9.52 11.46
C ALA A 217 -15.92 10.07 12.77
N SER A 218 -15.05 10.51 13.68
CA SER A 218 -15.47 11.13 14.94
C SER A 218 -16.09 12.53 14.78
N GLY A 219 -15.85 13.19 13.65
CA GLY A 219 -16.26 14.58 13.39
C GLY A 219 -15.38 15.63 14.10
N GLU A 220 -14.25 15.24 14.69
CA GLU A 220 -13.30 16.18 15.30
C GLU A 220 -12.76 17.19 14.28
N ARG A 221 -12.44 16.71 13.09
CA ARG A 221 -12.21 17.53 11.89
C ARG A 221 -13.09 16.96 10.79
N PRO A 222 -14.12 17.69 10.36
CA PRO A 222 -15.12 17.14 9.45
C PRO A 222 -14.62 16.89 8.03
N VAL A 223 -13.44 17.36 7.65
CA VAL A 223 -12.86 17.19 6.31
C VAL A 223 -11.42 16.68 6.42
N ALA A 224 -11.10 15.63 5.68
CA ALA A 224 -9.73 15.23 5.39
C ALA A 224 -9.25 15.92 4.11
N ALA A 225 -8.16 16.68 4.22
CA ALA A 225 -7.52 17.32 3.06
C ALA A 225 -6.75 16.31 2.20
N ASN A 226 -6.39 15.16 2.76
CA ASN A 226 -5.83 14.00 2.07
C ASN A 226 -5.95 12.73 2.91
N GLY A 227 -5.67 11.61 2.28
CA GLY A 227 -5.58 10.28 2.88
C GLY A 227 -5.75 9.21 1.82
N GLY A 228 -5.32 7.99 2.12
CA GLY A 228 -5.54 6.86 1.24
C GLY A 228 -7.03 6.51 1.17
N ASP A 229 -7.58 6.42 -0.02
CA ASP A 229 -9.00 6.15 -0.27
C ASP A 229 -9.50 4.88 0.44
N TYR A 230 -8.65 3.86 0.53
CA TYR A 230 -8.97 2.60 1.16
C TYR A 230 -9.30 2.73 2.66
N THR A 231 -8.67 3.65 3.38
CA THR A 231 -8.93 3.84 4.82
C THR A 231 -10.30 4.47 5.07
N PHE A 232 -10.69 5.42 4.23
CA PHE A 232 -12.03 6.00 4.26
C PHE A 232 -13.08 4.99 3.80
N TYR A 233 -12.77 4.20 2.77
CA TYR A 233 -13.63 3.13 2.29
C TYR A 233 -13.92 2.09 3.40
N GLN A 234 -12.89 1.61 4.08
CA GLN A 234 -13.04 0.69 5.22
C GLN A 234 -13.86 1.32 6.36
N SER A 235 -13.62 2.59 6.66
CA SER A 235 -14.38 3.31 7.68
C SER A 235 -15.86 3.44 7.32
N LYS A 236 -16.16 3.78 6.07
CA LYS A 236 -17.53 3.83 5.51
C LYS A 236 -18.21 2.46 5.58
N LYS A 237 -17.52 1.39 5.20
CA LYS A 237 -18.03 0.00 5.29
C LYS A 237 -18.35 -0.44 6.72
N LYS A 238 -17.70 0.14 7.73
CA LYS A 238 -18.01 -0.07 9.15
C LYS A 238 -19.19 0.76 9.64
N GLY A 239 -19.86 1.52 8.77
CA GLY A 239 -21.03 2.34 9.09
C GLY A 239 -20.70 3.76 9.59
N ASN A 240 -19.43 4.19 9.54
CA ASN A 240 -19.09 5.57 9.88
C ASN A 240 -19.63 6.56 8.85
N PRO A 241 -20.00 7.77 9.26
CA PRO A 241 -20.61 8.78 8.38
C PRO A 241 -19.56 9.49 7.51
N ILE A 242 -18.92 8.74 6.63
CA ILE A 242 -17.86 9.23 5.73
C ILE A 242 -18.30 9.14 4.29
N GLU A 243 -18.03 10.21 3.52
CA GLU A 243 -18.10 10.18 2.06
C GLU A 243 -16.74 10.55 1.47
N ILE A 244 -16.42 9.93 0.32
CA ILE A 244 -15.13 10.05 -0.37
C ILE A 244 -15.32 10.88 -1.62
N VAL A 245 -14.44 11.86 -1.82
CA VAL A 245 -14.41 12.68 -3.01
C VAL A 245 -13.14 12.41 -3.80
N TYR A 246 -13.30 12.02 -5.05
CA TYR A 246 -12.22 11.85 -6.02
C TYR A 246 -12.16 13.11 -6.90
N PRO A 247 -11.23 14.06 -6.64
CA PRO A 247 -11.13 15.29 -7.42
C PRO A 247 -10.94 15.05 -8.91
N LYS A 248 -11.77 15.67 -9.76
CA LYS A 248 -11.72 15.46 -11.22
C LYS A 248 -10.46 16.01 -11.88
N GLU A 249 -9.79 16.95 -11.24
CA GLU A 249 -8.50 17.49 -11.69
C GLU A 249 -7.36 16.47 -11.60
N GLY A 250 -7.55 15.41 -10.86
CA GLY A 250 -6.68 14.26 -10.75
C GLY A 250 -6.46 13.83 -9.29
N VAL A 251 -6.24 12.54 -9.10
CA VAL A 251 -5.94 11.93 -7.80
C VAL A 251 -4.53 11.36 -7.81
N PRO A 252 -3.68 11.70 -6.82
CA PRO A 252 -2.34 11.10 -6.70
C PRO A 252 -2.43 9.58 -6.54
N LEU A 253 -1.82 8.83 -7.46
CA LEU A 253 -1.65 7.38 -7.37
C LEU A 253 -0.40 7.07 -6.57
N VAL A 254 -0.54 6.23 -5.57
CA VAL A 254 0.57 5.72 -4.76
C VAL A 254 0.66 4.21 -4.97
N VAL A 255 1.62 3.79 -5.75
CA VAL A 255 2.03 2.37 -5.82
C VAL A 255 2.95 2.11 -4.64
N SER A 256 2.66 1.07 -3.89
CA SER A 256 3.41 0.69 -2.69
C SER A 256 4.23 -0.57 -2.99
N PRO A 257 5.54 -0.42 -3.23
CA PRO A 257 6.38 -1.55 -3.57
C PRO A 257 6.70 -2.45 -2.37
N THR A 258 7.08 -3.68 -2.69
CA THR A 258 7.72 -4.63 -1.79
C THR A 258 8.97 -5.19 -2.44
N ALA A 259 9.97 -5.53 -1.62
CA ALA A 259 11.24 -6.12 -2.04
C ALA A 259 11.82 -7.02 -0.96
N ILE A 260 12.64 -7.97 -1.39
CA ILE A 260 13.48 -8.79 -0.52
C ILE A 260 14.79 -8.06 -0.29
N THR A 261 15.28 -8.00 0.95
CA THR A 261 16.59 -7.41 1.23
C THR A 261 17.73 -8.33 0.76
N SER A 262 18.85 -7.74 0.29
CA SER A 262 20.01 -8.53 -0.15
C SER A 262 20.73 -9.25 1.00
N PHE A 263 20.37 -8.92 2.24
CA PHE A 263 20.93 -9.47 3.47
C PHE A 263 19.89 -10.22 4.31
N ALA A 264 18.77 -10.62 3.71
CA ALA A 264 17.67 -11.33 4.36
C ALA A 264 18.18 -12.56 5.13
N PRO A 265 17.88 -12.68 6.45
CA PRO A 265 18.25 -13.87 7.22
C PRO A 265 17.52 -15.14 6.78
N HIS A 266 16.32 -15.00 6.22
CA HIS A 266 15.44 -16.10 5.80
C HIS A 266 15.08 -15.97 4.30
N PRO A 267 16.07 -16.11 3.37
CA PRO A 267 15.89 -15.74 1.97
C PRO A 267 14.89 -16.64 1.21
N ASN A 268 14.73 -17.89 1.62
CA ASN A 268 13.75 -18.78 0.99
C ASN A 268 12.33 -18.49 1.48
N ALA A 269 12.15 -18.24 2.77
CA ALA A 269 10.87 -17.82 3.32
C ALA A 269 10.46 -16.43 2.76
N ALA A 270 11.41 -15.51 2.58
CA ALA A 270 11.18 -14.21 1.94
C ALA A 270 10.68 -14.35 0.50
N ARG A 271 11.31 -15.22 -0.31
CA ARG A 271 10.88 -15.50 -1.69
C ARG A 271 9.49 -16.12 -1.71
N LEU A 272 9.25 -17.13 -0.88
CA LEU A 272 7.97 -17.81 -0.80
C LEU A 272 6.84 -16.86 -0.36
N PHE A 273 7.10 -16.01 0.65
CA PHE A 273 6.15 -15.00 1.12
C PHE A 273 5.87 -13.93 0.06
N THR A 274 6.90 -13.51 -0.66
CA THR A 274 6.74 -12.53 -1.76
C THR A 274 5.91 -13.16 -2.89
N ASP A 275 6.24 -14.35 -3.38
CA ASP A 275 5.45 -15.05 -4.40
C ASP A 275 3.99 -15.21 -3.98
N PHE A 276 3.73 -15.63 -2.74
CA PHE A 276 2.40 -15.78 -2.18
C PHE A 276 1.61 -14.46 -2.18
N SER A 277 2.27 -13.37 -1.79
CA SER A 277 1.63 -12.04 -1.70
C SER A 277 1.16 -11.50 -3.05
N PHE A 278 1.73 -11.98 -4.16
CA PHE A 278 1.35 -11.61 -5.52
C PHE A 278 0.36 -12.59 -6.18
N THR A 279 -0.08 -13.64 -5.48
CA THR A 279 -1.12 -14.53 -6.00
C THR A 279 -2.45 -13.80 -6.12
N LYS A 280 -3.27 -14.22 -7.11
CA LYS A 280 -4.62 -13.66 -7.32
C LYS A 280 -5.45 -13.64 -6.03
N ASP A 281 -5.42 -14.74 -5.27
CA ASP A 281 -6.26 -14.88 -4.07
C ASP A 281 -5.89 -13.87 -2.99
N VAL A 282 -4.60 -13.65 -2.72
CA VAL A 282 -4.14 -12.63 -1.77
C VAL A 282 -4.45 -11.22 -2.27
N GLN A 283 -4.22 -10.97 -3.56
CA GLN A 283 -4.53 -9.68 -4.20
C GLN A 283 -6.05 -9.41 -4.18
N GLN A 284 -6.90 -10.44 -4.39
CA GLN A 284 -8.36 -10.32 -4.28
C GLN A 284 -8.79 -10.02 -2.84
N VAL A 285 -8.20 -10.68 -1.86
CA VAL A 285 -8.47 -10.38 -0.43
C VAL A 285 -8.14 -8.94 -0.09
N MET A 286 -7.03 -8.39 -0.61
CA MET A 286 -6.69 -6.98 -0.41
C MET A 286 -7.70 -6.03 -1.06
N ALA A 287 -8.22 -6.37 -2.23
CA ALA A 287 -9.25 -5.57 -2.90
C ALA A 287 -10.59 -5.64 -2.17
N ASP A 288 -11.05 -6.84 -1.83
CA ASP A 288 -12.40 -7.06 -1.26
C ASP A 288 -12.54 -6.52 0.17
N SER A 289 -11.54 -6.84 1.01
CA SER A 289 -11.65 -6.52 2.44
C SER A 289 -11.10 -5.15 2.77
N GLU A 290 -10.06 -4.74 2.06
CA GLU A 290 -9.29 -3.56 2.39
C GLU A 290 -9.57 -2.38 1.43
N GLY A 291 -10.24 -2.63 0.30
CA GLY A 291 -10.48 -1.61 -0.72
C GLY A 291 -9.19 -1.13 -1.40
N LEU A 292 -8.13 -1.92 -1.36
CA LEU A 292 -6.85 -1.58 -2.02
C LEU A 292 -6.91 -1.88 -3.50
N TYR A 293 -6.22 -1.08 -4.30
CA TYR A 293 -5.94 -1.43 -5.68
C TYR A 293 -4.70 -2.33 -5.75
N THR A 294 -4.67 -3.18 -6.76
CA THR A 294 -3.56 -4.13 -7.00
C THR A 294 -3.20 -4.15 -8.48
N GLY A 295 -2.04 -4.70 -8.80
CA GLY A 295 -1.61 -4.85 -10.20
C GLY A 295 -2.15 -6.09 -10.89
N HIS A 296 -2.77 -7.03 -10.16
CA HIS A 296 -3.20 -8.31 -10.73
C HIS A 296 -4.42 -8.14 -11.65
N PRO A 297 -4.32 -8.53 -12.95
CA PRO A 297 -5.34 -8.22 -13.96
C PRO A 297 -6.70 -8.90 -13.73
N GLU A 298 -6.72 -10.02 -13.00
CA GLU A 298 -7.94 -10.79 -12.74
C GLU A 298 -8.65 -10.38 -11.43
N VAL A 299 -8.09 -9.41 -10.67
CA VAL A 299 -8.72 -8.93 -9.44
C VAL A 299 -9.95 -8.09 -9.78
N LYS A 300 -11.04 -8.41 -9.10
CA LYS A 300 -12.31 -7.67 -9.21
C LYS A 300 -12.43 -6.71 -8.05
N TYR A 301 -12.90 -5.50 -8.33
CA TYR A 301 -13.11 -4.47 -7.32
C TYR A 301 -14.60 -4.38 -6.94
N PRO A 302 -14.92 -3.96 -5.69
CA PRO A 302 -16.29 -3.68 -5.27
C PRO A 302 -16.96 -2.68 -6.21
N ALA A 303 -18.26 -2.88 -6.51
CA ALA A 303 -19.00 -2.04 -7.44
C ALA A 303 -19.19 -0.59 -6.98
N ASP A 304 -19.08 -0.35 -5.68
CA ASP A 304 -19.18 0.97 -5.04
C ASP A 304 -17.82 1.71 -4.95
N LYS A 305 -16.78 1.17 -5.61
CA LYS A 305 -15.46 1.78 -5.69
C LYS A 305 -15.06 2.04 -7.14
N PRO A 306 -14.63 3.26 -7.53
CA PRO A 306 -14.20 3.54 -8.89
C PRO A 306 -12.98 2.69 -9.25
N LYS A 307 -12.89 2.22 -10.49
CA LYS A 307 -11.70 1.55 -11.01
C LYS A 307 -10.62 2.57 -11.31
N LEU A 308 -9.33 2.18 -11.22
CA LEU A 308 -8.22 3.09 -11.53
C LEU A 308 -8.34 3.71 -12.93
N GLY A 309 -8.80 2.94 -13.93
CA GLY A 309 -8.98 3.42 -15.29
C GLY A 309 -10.12 4.44 -15.47
N GLU A 310 -10.98 4.62 -14.48
CA GLU A 310 -12.05 5.62 -14.47
C GLU A 310 -11.61 6.96 -13.84
N LEU A 311 -10.39 6.97 -13.21
CA LEU A 311 -9.85 8.12 -12.52
C LEU A 311 -8.75 8.80 -13.35
N LYS A 312 -8.68 10.12 -13.29
CA LYS A 312 -7.52 10.85 -13.76
C LYS A 312 -6.40 10.71 -12.72
N LEU A 313 -5.41 9.89 -13.03
CA LEU A 313 -4.32 9.59 -12.11
C LEU A 313 -3.20 10.61 -12.26
N LEU A 314 -2.68 11.11 -11.14
CA LEU A 314 -1.42 11.85 -11.04
C LEU A 314 -0.36 10.89 -10.54
N VAL A 315 0.64 10.61 -11.37
CA VAL A 315 1.67 9.59 -11.09
C VAL A 315 3.04 10.26 -11.04
N PRO A 316 3.50 10.69 -9.85
CA PRO A 316 4.85 11.20 -9.70
C PRO A 316 5.91 10.13 -9.99
N ASP A 317 7.03 10.56 -10.54
CA ASP A 317 8.18 9.70 -10.79
C ASP A 317 8.88 9.31 -9.48
N ALA A 318 9.33 8.04 -9.39
CA ALA A 318 9.95 7.50 -8.17
C ALA A 318 11.34 8.11 -7.92
N ASP A 319 12.14 8.33 -8.96
CA ASP A 319 13.45 8.97 -8.86
C ASP A 319 13.32 10.43 -8.41
N GLU A 320 12.29 11.14 -8.92
CA GLU A 320 12.01 12.50 -8.49
C GLU A 320 11.55 12.54 -7.04
N LEU A 321 10.69 11.60 -6.63
CA LEU A 321 10.24 11.49 -5.25
C LEU A 321 11.40 11.26 -4.29
N GLU A 322 12.36 10.40 -4.65
CA GLU A 322 13.60 10.18 -3.89
C GLU A 322 14.41 11.48 -3.76
N LYS A 323 14.74 12.10 -4.89
CA LYS A 323 15.58 13.30 -4.94
C LYS A 323 14.99 14.51 -4.21
N ARG A 324 13.65 14.64 -4.21
CA ARG A 324 12.94 15.76 -3.61
C ARG A 324 12.39 15.46 -2.21
N ASN A 325 12.63 14.28 -1.66
CA ASN A 325 12.04 13.84 -0.39
C ASN A 325 12.36 14.81 0.76
N GLU A 326 13.62 15.24 0.88
CA GLU A 326 14.04 16.20 1.92
C GLU A 326 13.46 17.61 1.67
N GLU A 327 13.38 18.07 0.42
CA GLU A 327 12.71 19.34 0.07
C GLU A 327 11.23 19.29 0.49
N ILE A 328 10.52 18.20 0.16
CA ILE A 328 9.11 18.02 0.49
C ILE A 328 8.89 18.12 2.01
N LYS A 329 9.67 17.41 2.80
CA LYS A 329 9.58 17.44 4.27
C LYS A 329 9.85 18.83 4.82
N LYS A 330 10.96 19.45 4.38
CA LYS A 330 11.38 20.78 4.85
C LYS A 330 10.31 21.83 4.56
N ARG A 331 9.84 21.93 3.30
CA ARG A 331 8.83 22.93 2.92
C ARG A 331 7.48 22.68 3.62
N PHE A 332 7.11 21.41 3.80
CA PHE A 332 5.89 21.10 4.54
C PHE A 332 5.97 21.62 5.99
N VAL A 333 7.09 21.40 6.67
CA VAL A 333 7.33 21.93 8.03
C VAL A 333 7.33 23.47 8.02
N GLU A 334 7.97 24.11 7.05
CA GLU A 334 7.97 25.58 6.91
C GLU A 334 6.56 26.18 6.82
N PHE A 335 5.64 25.52 6.09
CA PHE A 335 4.28 26.01 5.90
C PHE A 335 3.33 25.66 7.04
N PHE A 336 3.42 24.44 7.57
CA PHE A 336 2.45 23.92 8.55
C PHE A 336 2.94 23.94 9.99
N GLY A 337 4.21 24.21 10.24
CA GLY A 337 4.77 24.42 11.58
C GLY A 337 4.91 23.13 12.41
N ALA A 338 5.17 21.98 11.79
CA ALA A 338 5.18 20.67 12.46
C ALA A 338 6.55 20.01 12.47
#